data_46d64bf631f302aa01286be5fa26bfb7
#
_entry.id   46d64bf631f302aa01286be5fa26bfb7
#
_cell.length_a   1.000
_cell.length_b   1.000
_cell.length_c   1.000
_cell.angle_alpha   90.00
_cell.angle_beta   90.00
_cell.angle_gamma   90.00
#
_symmetry.space_group_name_H-M   'P 1'
#
loop_
_entity.id
_entity.type
_entity.pdbx_description
1 polymer ?
#
loop_
_entity_poly.entity_id
_entity_poly.type
_entity_poly.pdbx_seq_one_letter_code
_entity_poly.pdbx_strand_id
1 'polypeptide(L)'
;MRVLVDQVAIDRPGVDLLYDVIMPSTTVAVPSVICIHGGGWISGDRTEMHPVASKFAENGFAAFCVGYRLAPLHPYPAAIEDCQFLVKHLRENAHSIGIKSDCIAAFGNSAGGHLAASLAVRDIPGDISCRVDAAIDVCGLTDLTNPQQNHPMISWDFIKQFLGSKYEEDTSKWIDASPLFHVTEQSAPTLIFHGDEDDIVWIEQSKRLFEAMQEKGVPSRFEVLSGEGHSFTLGAFDRILNESIEFLSEQFSK
;
A
#
# COMPACT_ATOMS: atom_id res chain seq x y z
N MET A 1 -14.05 5.39 19.30
CA MET A 1 -13.14 5.79 18.20
C MET A 1 -13.17 7.32 18.06
N ARG A 2 -12.07 7.91 17.62
CA ARG A 2 -11.93 9.33 17.27
C ARG A 2 -11.64 9.40 15.77
N VAL A 3 -12.37 10.26 15.06
CA VAL A 3 -12.21 10.48 13.61
C VAL A 3 -11.77 11.92 13.39
N LEU A 4 -10.67 12.11 12.66
CA LEU A 4 -10.17 13.41 12.20
C LEU A 4 -10.06 13.35 10.69
N VAL A 5 -10.65 14.30 10.00
CA VAL A 5 -10.60 14.41 8.53
C VAL A 5 -9.75 15.61 8.11
N ASP A 6 -9.31 15.61 6.85
CA ASP A 6 -8.57 16.71 6.22
C ASP A 6 -7.33 17.17 7.02
N GLN A 7 -6.61 16.20 7.62
CA GLN A 7 -5.35 16.49 8.26
C GLN A 7 -4.27 16.73 7.19
N VAL A 8 -3.39 17.67 7.42
CA VAL A 8 -2.29 18.01 6.51
C VAL A 8 -1.00 17.39 7.02
N ALA A 9 -0.42 16.48 6.25
CA ALA A 9 0.89 15.90 6.56
C ALA A 9 2.03 16.77 6.04
N ILE A 10 1.82 17.47 4.94
CA ILE A 10 2.82 18.31 4.30
C ILE A 10 2.18 19.63 3.91
N ASP A 11 2.82 20.68 4.33
CA ASP A 11 2.69 22.02 3.75
C ASP A 11 3.79 22.17 2.69
N ARG A 12 3.47 21.79 1.44
CA ARG A 12 4.34 22.09 0.29
C ARG A 12 3.71 23.24 -0.49
N PRO A 13 4.49 24.21 -1.00
CA PRO A 13 3.95 25.22 -1.90
C PRO A 13 3.22 24.57 -3.08
N GLY A 14 1.87 24.66 -3.09
CA GLY A 14 1.01 24.15 -4.16
C GLY A 14 0.51 22.71 -4.02
N VAL A 15 0.90 21.96 -3.00
CA VAL A 15 0.39 20.59 -2.78
C VAL A 15 0.36 20.25 -1.29
N ASP A 16 -0.83 20.25 -0.71
CA ASP A 16 -1.06 19.69 0.63
C ASP A 16 -1.30 18.18 0.51
N LEU A 17 -0.53 17.38 1.22
CA LEU A 17 -0.86 15.96 1.37
C LEU A 17 -1.90 15.83 2.47
N LEU A 18 -3.14 15.54 2.07
CA LEU A 18 -4.24 15.32 2.98
C LEU A 18 -4.34 13.85 3.40
N TYR A 19 -4.66 13.64 4.67
CA TYR A 19 -5.03 12.32 5.18
C TYR A 19 -6.19 12.43 6.17
N ASP A 20 -6.95 11.36 6.30
CA ASP A 20 -7.93 11.20 7.36
C ASP A 20 -7.41 10.15 8.36
N VAL A 21 -7.75 10.27 9.64
CA VAL A 21 -7.37 9.29 10.63
C VAL A 21 -8.54 8.82 11.47
N ILE A 22 -8.63 7.52 11.68
CA ILE A 22 -9.56 6.87 12.59
C ILE A 22 -8.74 6.17 13.66
N MET A 23 -8.90 6.61 14.92
CA MET A 23 -8.11 6.14 16.04
C MET A 23 -8.97 5.42 17.09
N PRO A 24 -8.44 4.39 17.74
CA PRO A 24 -9.07 3.80 18.92
C PRO A 24 -9.15 4.82 20.07
N SER A 25 -10.14 4.67 20.94
CA SER A 25 -10.25 5.49 22.15
C SER A 25 -9.32 4.94 23.23
N THR A 26 -8.06 5.41 23.23
CA THR A 26 -7.01 4.99 24.16
C THR A 26 -6.11 6.15 24.52
N THR A 27 -5.39 6.03 25.63
CA THR A 27 -4.38 6.99 26.10
C THR A 27 -2.95 6.48 25.93
N VAL A 28 -2.78 5.24 25.46
CA VAL A 28 -1.46 4.65 25.19
C VAL A 28 -1.17 4.70 23.69
N ALA A 29 0.11 4.80 23.33
CA ALA A 29 0.53 4.76 21.94
C ALA A 29 0.22 3.40 21.31
N VAL A 30 -0.40 3.42 20.12
CA VAL A 30 -0.87 2.24 19.39
C VAL A 30 -0.08 2.03 18.10
N PRO A 31 -0.02 0.80 17.55
CA PRO A 31 0.47 0.59 16.20
C PRO A 31 -0.43 1.31 15.18
N SER A 32 0.08 1.52 13.98
CA SER A 32 -0.65 2.23 12.95
C SER A 32 -0.64 1.52 11.60
N VAL A 33 -1.63 1.84 10.77
CA VAL A 33 -1.76 1.36 9.39
C VAL A 33 -2.15 2.49 8.46
N ILE A 34 -1.41 2.64 7.35
CA ILE A 34 -1.75 3.55 6.26
C ILE A 34 -2.64 2.78 5.29
N CYS A 35 -3.87 3.23 5.11
CA CYS A 35 -4.86 2.66 4.22
C CYS A 35 -4.83 3.39 2.87
N ILE A 36 -4.49 2.67 1.80
CA ILE A 36 -4.21 3.23 0.47
C ILE A 36 -5.27 2.71 -0.51
N HIS A 37 -6.05 3.62 -1.09
CA HIS A 37 -7.12 3.28 -2.01
C HIS A 37 -6.62 2.78 -3.37
N GLY A 38 -7.45 2.01 -4.07
CA GLY A 38 -7.23 1.57 -5.44
C GLY A 38 -7.54 2.65 -6.49
N GLY A 39 -7.99 2.23 -7.68
CA GLY A 39 -8.44 3.15 -8.74
C GLY A 39 -7.41 3.40 -9.84
N GLY A 40 -6.49 2.46 -10.09
CA GLY A 40 -5.51 2.52 -11.19
C GLY A 40 -4.60 3.73 -11.15
N TRP A 41 -4.37 4.31 -9.97
CA TRP A 41 -3.62 5.56 -9.72
C TRP A 41 -4.21 6.82 -10.37
N ILE A 42 -5.34 6.71 -11.09
CA ILE A 42 -5.97 7.81 -11.83
C ILE A 42 -7.32 8.25 -11.24
N SER A 43 -7.83 7.50 -10.30
CA SER A 43 -9.12 7.74 -9.62
C SER A 43 -9.08 7.22 -8.19
N GLY A 44 -10.18 7.41 -7.46
CA GLY A 44 -10.30 7.04 -6.06
C GLY A 44 -10.08 8.22 -5.12
N ASP A 45 -10.45 8.02 -3.87
CA ASP A 45 -10.32 9.01 -2.81
C ASP A 45 -10.07 8.32 -1.46
N ARG A 46 -9.34 8.98 -0.56
CA ARG A 46 -9.02 8.46 0.77
C ARG A 46 -10.24 8.06 1.60
N THR A 47 -11.39 8.70 1.36
CA THR A 47 -12.64 8.40 2.07
C THR A 47 -13.18 7.01 1.77
N GLU A 48 -12.83 6.42 0.62
CA GLU A 48 -13.18 5.04 0.27
C GLU A 48 -12.56 4.03 1.25
N MET A 49 -11.46 4.43 1.92
CA MET A 49 -10.78 3.59 2.92
C MET A 49 -11.35 3.72 4.34
N HIS A 50 -12.33 4.59 4.60
CA HIS A 50 -12.92 4.75 5.93
C HIS A 50 -13.50 3.46 6.54
N PRO A 51 -14.20 2.58 5.78
CA PRO A 51 -14.66 1.30 6.32
C PRO A 51 -13.51 0.39 6.76
N VAL A 52 -12.45 0.31 5.95
CA VAL A 52 -11.23 -0.44 6.25
C VAL A 52 -10.54 0.13 7.49
N ALA A 53 -10.34 1.45 7.52
CA ALA A 53 -9.73 2.15 8.64
C ALA A 53 -10.51 1.99 9.93
N SER A 54 -11.85 1.99 9.87
CA SER A 54 -12.71 1.73 11.03
C SER A 54 -12.49 0.34 11.59
N LYS A 55 -12.39 -0.68 10.72
CA LYS A 55 -12.13 -2.06 11.14
C LYS A 55 -10.78 -2.20 11.83
N PHE A 56 -9.71 -1.55 11.32
CA PHE A 56 -8.42 -1.52 11.99
C PHE A 56 -8.48 -0.79 13.34
N ALA A 57 -9.20 0.34 13.42
CA ALA A 57 -9.32 1.11 14.65
C ALA A 57 -10.10 0.37 15.75
N GLU A 58 -11.13 -0.41 15.39
CA GLU A 58 -11.85 -1.32 16.27
C GLU A 58 -10.93 -2.39 16.89
N ASN A 59 -9.84 -2.73 16.19
CA ASN A 59 -8.85 -3.72 16.61
C ASN A 59 -7.55 -3.12 17.16
N GLY A 60 -7.58 -1.85 17.55
CA GLY A 60 -6.49 -1.22 18.29
C GLY A 60 -5.40 -0.55 17.47
N PHE A 61 -5.59 -0.37 16.16
CA PHE A 61 -4.66 0.34 15.27
C PHE A 61 -5.12 1.78 15.04
N ALA A 62 -4.20 2.72 14.96
CA ALA A 62 -4.48 4.03 14.36
C ALA A 62 -4.44 3.88 12.84
N ALA A 63 -5.54 4.14 12.15
CA ALA A 63 -5.63 3.94 10.70
C ALA A 63 -5.67 5.28 9.96
N PHE A 64 -4.76 5.47 9.00
CA PHE A 64 -4.52 6.70 8.25
C PHE A 64 -4.90 6.50 6.78
N CYS A 65 -5.96 7.14 6.31
CA CYS A 65 -6.39 7.08 4.92
C CYS A 65 -5.67 8.17 4.14
N VAL A 66 -4.78 7.81 3.21
CA VAL A 66 -3.94 8.75 2.46
C VAL A 66 -4.61 9.20 1.16
N GLY A 67 -4.58 10.51 0.89
CA GLY A 67 -4.98 11.11 -0.37
C GLY A 67 -3.76 11.39 -1.24
N TYR A 68 -3.28 10.39 -1.99
CA TYR A 68 -2.13 10.57 -2.86
C TYR A 68 -2.49 11.27 -4.18
N ARG A 69 -1.52 11.95 -4.80
CA ARG A 69 -1.68 12.64 -6.08
C ARG A 69 -1.94 11.65 -7.22
N LEU A 70 -2.95 11.94 -8.05
CA LEU A 70 -3.41 11.07 -9.12
C LEU A 70 -2.79 11.41 -10.47
N ALA A 71 -2.48 10.38 -11.24
CA ALA A 71 -2.16 10.49 -12.65
C ALA A 71 -3.46 10.76 -13.47
N PRO A 72 -3.39 11.25 -14.70
CA PRO A 72 -2.17 11.63 -15.42
C PRO A 72 -1.63 13.02 -15.05
N LEU A 73 -2.33 13.76 -14.17
CA LEU A 73 -1.89 15.11 -13.76
C LEU A 73 -0.56 15.04 -12.99
N HIS A 74 -0.42 14.02 -12.17
CA HIS A 74 0.77 13.75 -11.38
C HIS A 74 1.24 12.29 -11.61
N PRO A 75 1.99 12.04 -12.70
CA PRO A 75 2.48 10.69 -12.99
C PRO A 75 3.54 10.25 -11.98
N TYR A 76 3.96 8.98 -12.06
CA TYR A 76 5.06 8.43 -11.27
C TYR A 76 6.28 9.37 -11.29
N PRO A 77 6.90 9.64 -10.12
CA PRO A 77 6.76 8.93 -8.83
C PRO A 77 5.77 9.57 -7.82
N ALA A 78 4.91 10.52 -8.23
CA ALA A 78 4.15 11.37 -7.32
C ALA A 78 3.37 10.60 -6.23
N ALA A 79 2.63 9.56 -6.60
CA ALA A 79 1.81 8.78 -5.66
C ALA A 79 2.67 8.06 -4.60
N ILE A 80 3.81 7.45 -5.01
CA ILE A 80 4.70 6.76 -4.06
C ILE A 80 5.41 7.75 -3.14
N GLU A 81 5.84 8.91 -3.67
CA GLU A 81 6.44 9.97 -2.85
C GLU A 81 5.48 10.48 -1.78
N ASP A 82 4.19 10.63 -2.10
CA ASP A 82 3.18 11.06 -1.13
C ASP A 82 2.99 10.02 -0.02
N CYS A 83 2.91 8.73 -0.39
CA CYS A 83 2.81 7.64 0.59
C CYS A 83 4.07 7.55 1.47
N GLN A 84 5.27 7.62 0.89
CA GLN A 84 6.53 7.62 1.61
C GLN A 84 6.64 8.81 2.56
N PHE A 85 6.17 9.96 2.11
CA PHE A 85 6.18 11.16 2.94
C PHE A 85 5.23 11.03 4.12
N LEU A 86 4.06 10.41 3.95
CA LEU A 86 3.17 10.15 5.08
C LEU A 86 3.82 9.20 6.10
N VAL A 87 4.51 8.14 5.67
CA VAL A 87 5.27 7.26 6.60
C VAL A 87 6.25 8.09 7.43
N LYS A 88 7.05 8.94 6.76
CA LYS A 88 8.03 9.79 7.43
C LYS A 88 7.35 10.76 8.41
N HIS A 89 6.28 11.45 7.98
CA HIS A 89 5.50 12.35 8.83
C HIS A 89 4.98 11.66 10.09
N LEU A 90 4.45 10.43 9.94
CA LEU A 90 3.94 9.66 11.06
C LEU A 90 5.06 9.26 12.04
N ARG A 91 6.24 8.88 11.56
CA ARG A 91 7.40 8.57 12.41
C ARG A 91 7.88 9.78 13.18
N GLU A 92 8.04 10.91 12.50
CA GLU A 92 8.49 12.17 13.10
C GLU A 92 7.54 12.68 14.20
N ASN A 93 6.25 12.50 13.98
CA ASN A 93 5.20 13.03 14.86
C ASN A 93 4.55 11.95 15.74
N ALA A 94 5.10 10.75 15.80
CA ALA A 94 4.51 9.59 16.45
C ALA A 94 4.07 9.87 17.90
N HIS A 95 4.91 10.51 18.70
CA HIS A 95 4.61 10.84 20.08
C HIS A 95 3.40 11.80 20.22
N SER A 96 3.33 12.84 19.38
CA SER A 96 2.25 13.82 19.44
C SER A 96 0.92 13.28 18.90
N ILE A 97 0.99 12.35 17.93
CA ILE A 97 -0.17 11.67 17.36
C ILE A 97 -0.70 10.59 18.33
N GLY A 98 0.17 9.96 19.11
CA GLY A 98 -0.15 8.84 20.01
C GLY A 98 -0.02 7.49 19.33
N ILE A 99 0.97 7.32 18.43
CA ILE A 99 1.30 6.06 17.77
C ILE A 99 2.73 5.61 18.12
N LYS A 100 3.02 4.34 17.83
CA LYS A 100 4.37 3.79 17.92
C LYS A 100 5.12 4.08 16.62
N SER A 101 6.30 4.69 16.69
CA SER A 101 7.10 5.09 15.53
C SER A 101 7.71 3.91 14.76
N ASP A 102 7.81 2.75 15.40
CA ASP A 102 8.40 1.49 14.91
C ASP A 102 7.35 0.40 14.61
N CYS A 103 6.07 0.78 14.56
CA CYS A 103 4.95 -0.11 14.27
C CYS A 103 3.99 0.56 13.27
N ILE A 104 4.48 0.90 12.08
CA ILE A 104 3.71 1.53 11.00
C ILE A 104 3.57 0.53 9.84
N ALA A 105 2.35 0.12 9.55
CA ALA A 105 2.04 -0.75 8.42
C ALA A 105 1.42 0.02 7.23
N ALA A 106 1.38 -0.63 6.06
CA ALA A 106 0.57 -0.21 4.93
C ALA A 106 -0.43 -1.31 4.58
N PHE A 107 -1.64 -0.92 4.19
CA PHE A 107 -2.68 -1.75 3.60
C PHE A 107 -3.18 -1.08 2.33
N GLY A 108 -3.29 -1.83 1.23
CA GLY A 108 -3.86 -1.30 0.01
C GLY A 108 -4.36 -2.38 -0.93
N ASN A 109 -5.29 -2.01 -1.82
CA ASN A 109 -5.82 -2.91 -2.84
C ASN A 109 -5.56 -2.37 -4.25
N SER A 110 -5.29 -3.26 -5.22
CA SER A 110 -5.05 -2.89 -6.62
C SER A 110 -3.90 -1.88 -6.74
N ALA A 111 -4.12 -0.69 -7.29
CA ALA A 111 -3.14 0.41 -7.28
C ALA A 111 -2.64 0.75 -5.87
N GLY A 112 -3.51 0.69 -4.85
CA GLY A 112 -3.11 0.84 -3.44
C GLY A 112 -2.26 -0.32 -2.95
N GLY A 113 -2.50 -1.55 -3.41
CA GLY A 113 -1.66 -2.74 -3.16
C GLY A 113 -0.25 -2.56 -3.72
N HIS A 114 -0.13 -2.08 -4.95
CA HIS A 114 1.15 -1.67 -5.54
C HIS A 114 1.88 -0.64 -4.67
N LEU A 115 1.18 0.40 -4.18
CA LEU A 115 1.80 1.42 -3.32
C LEU A 115 2.19 0.84 -1.94
N ALA A 116 1.36 -0.04 -1.35
CA ALA A 116 1.69 -0.73 -0.10
C ALA A 116 2.91 -1.65 -0.25
N ALA A 117 2.97 -2.45 -1.33
CA ALA A 117 4.13 -3.26 -1.66
C ALA A 117 5.38 -2.40 -1.90
N SER A 118 5.24 -1.26 -2.58
CA SER A 118 6.34 -0.31 -2.79
C SER A 118 6.89 0.24 -1.47
N LEU A 119 6.01 0.58 -0.51
CA LEU A 119 6.41 1.02 0.83
C LEU A 119 7.11 -0.08 1.65
N ALA A 120 6.84 -1.36 1.37
CA ALA A 120 7.50 -2.49 2.03
C ALA A 120 8.94 -2.71 1.55
N VAL A 121 9.23 -2.41 0.27
CA VAL A 121 10.51 -2.78 -0.35
C VAL A 121 11.44 -1.60 -0.60
N ARG A 122 10.92 -0.36 -0.56
CA ARG A 122 11.69 0.86 -0.89
C ARG A 122 11.91 1.71 0.34
N ASP A 123 13.11 2.25 0.43
CA ASP A 123 13.46 3.29 1.39
C ASP A 123 14.24 4.40 0.67
N ILE A 124 14.10 5.62 1.14
CA ILE A 124 14.90 6.75 0.65
C ILE A 124 15.99 7.02 1.68
N PRO A 125 17.27 7.11 1.27
CA PRO A 125 18.34 7.43 2.20
C PRO A 125 18.05 8.72 2.98
N GLY A 126 18.17 8.66 4.31
CA GLY A 126 17.91 9.77 5.22
C GLY A 126 17.93 9.33 6.67
N ASP A 127 17.76 10.30 7.59
CA ASP A 127 17.79 10.05 9.03
C ASP A 127 16.54 9.30 9.54
N ILE A 128 15.44 9.37 8.77
CA ILE A 128 14.16 8.74 9.11
C ILE A 128 13.70 7.92 7.92
N SER A 129 13.50 6.62 8.15
CA SER A 129 13.02 5.68 7.14
C SER A 129 11.60 6.03 6.68
N CYS A 130 11.37 5.96 5.38
CA CYS A 130 10.05 6.04 4.76
C CYS A 130 9.50 4.64 4.38
N ARG A 131 10.21 3.56 4.71
CA ARG A 131 9.72 2.19 4.57
C ARG A 131 8.83 1.84 5.76
N VAL A 132 7.74 1.12 5.49
CA VAL A 132 6.87 0.59 6.56
C VAL A 132 7.49 -0.61 7.27
N ASP A 133 6.95 -0.96 8.45
CA ASP A 133 7.44 -2.06 9.27
C ASP A 133 6.72 -3.39 8.95
N ALA A 134 5.56 -3.33 8.27
CA ALA A 134 4.84 -4.46 7.68
C ALA A 134 3.91 -3.97 6.55
N ALA A 135 3.52 -4.84 5.62
CA ALA A 135 2.59 -4.47 4.56
C ALA A 135 1.55 -5.54 4.29
N ILE A 136 0.39 -5.08 3.81
CA ILE A 136 -0.69 -5.91 3.27
C ILE A 136 -0.91 -5.48 1.82
N ASP A 137 -0.62 -6.37 0.89
CA ASP A 137 -0.85 -6.19 -0.54
C ASP A 137 -2.07 -7.00 -0.97
N VAL A 138 -3.14 -6.34 -1.37
CA VAL A 138 -4.34 -6.99 -1.88
C VAL A 138 -4.41 -6.77 -3.39
N CYS A 139 -4.16 -7.83 -4.16
CA CYS A 139 -4.15 -7.86 -5.64
C CYS A 139 -3.38 -6.70 -6.31
N GLY A 140 -2.23 -6.32 -5.74
CA GLY A 140 -1.41 -5.24 -6.26
C GLY A 140 -0.63 -5.63 -7.52
N LEU A 141 -0.29 -4.62 -8.33
CA LEU A 141 0.60 -4.77 -9.46
C LEU A 141 2.05 -4.66 -8.99
N THR A 142 2.86 -5.66 -9.19
CA THR A 142 4.23 -5.73 -8.62
C THR A 142 5.33 -5.65 -9.66
N ASP A 143 5.04 -6.01 -10.91
CA ASP A 143 5.92 -5.85 -12.07
C ASP A 143 5.16 -5.15 -13.19
N LEU A 144 5.43 -3.88 -13.39
CA LEU A 144 4.78 -3.06 -14.42
C LEU A 144 5.41 -3.23 -15.81
N THR A 145 6.55 -3.92 -15.91
CA THR A 145 7.30 -4.08 -17.17
C THR A 145 6.58 -4.99 -18.16
N ASN A 146 6.92 -4.86 -19.45
CA ASN A 146 6.35 -5.70 -20.54
C ASN A 146 4.83 -5.83 -20.44
N PRO A 147 4.05 -4.73 -20.51
CA PRO A 147 2.62 -4.75 -20.21
C PRO A 147 1.84 -5.79 -21.02
N GLN A 148 2.24 -6.04 -22.27
CA GLN A 148 1.60 -7.05 -23.14
C GLN A 148 1.79 -8.49 -22.68
N GLN A 149 2.80 -8.78 -21.86
CA GLN A 149 3.12 -10.12 -21.35
C GLN A 149 2.68 -10.30 -19.89
N ASN A 150 2.73 -9.22 -19.10
CA ASN A 150 2.56 -9.28 -17.65
C ASN A 150 1.19 -8.81 -17.17
N HIS A 151 0.38 -8.18 -18.07
CA HIS A 151 -0.91 -7.60 -17.67
C HIS A 151 -2.00 -7.85 -18.70
N PRO A 152 -3.28 -8.00 -18.27
CA PRO A 152 -4.41 -7.96 -19.18
C PRO A 152 -4.50 -6.60 -19.89
N MET A 153 -5.03 -6.59 -21.08
CA MET A 153 -5.11 -5.37 -21.91
C MET A 153 -5.84 -4.21 -21.22
N ILE A 154 -6.82 -4.52 -20.38
CA ILE A 154 -7.57 -3.53 -19.62
C ILE A 154 -6.68 -2.68 -18.69
N SER A 155 -5.57 -3.24 -18.20
CA SER A 155 -4.66 -2.55 -17.26
C SER A 155 -3.62 -1.67 -17.97
N TRP A 156 -3.38 -1.85 -19.28
CA TRP A 156 -2.31 -1.15 -20.00
C TRP A 156 -2.44 0.37 -19.97
N ASP A 157 -3.66 0.88 -20.15
CA ASP A 157 -3.89 2.33 -20.18
C ASP A 157 -3.72 2.96 -18.79
N PHE A 158 -4.11 2.26 -17.72
CA PHE A 158 -3.88 2.71 -16.35
C PHE A 158 -2.38 2.81 -16.03
N ILE A 159 -1.62 1.76 -16.33
CA ILE A 159 -0.18 1.71 -16.11
C ILE A 159 0.52 2.80 -16.90
N LYS A 160 0.17 2.98 -18.18
CA LYS A 160 0.74 4.01 -19.04
C LYS A 160 0.45 5.43 -18.53
N GLN A 161 -0.78 5.69 -18.08
CA GLN A 161 -1.15 6.99 -17.50
C GLN A 161 -0.40 7.23 -16.19
N PHE A 162 -0.30 6.21 -15.34
CA PHE A 162 0.47 6.27 -14.08
C PHE A 162 1.94 6.61 -14.33
N LEU A 163 2.57 5.95 -15.32
CA LEU A 163 3.99 6.16 -15.61
C LEU A 163 4.26 7.41 -16.48
N GLY A 164 3.23 7.90 -17.20
CA GLY A 164 3.37 9.06 -18.10
C GLY A 164 4.24 8.81 -19.33
N SER A 165 4.56 7.54 -19.63
CA SER A 165 5.37 7.12 -20.79
C SER A 165 4.98 5.72 -21.24
N LYS A 166 5.30 5.34 -22.49
CA LYS A 166 5.21 3.96 -22.93
C LYS A 166 6.42 3.15 -22.44
N TYR A 167 6.28 1.84 -22.36
CA TYR A 167 7.34 0.95 -21.91
C TYR A 167 8.62 1.07 -22.76
N GLU A 168 8.47 1.11 -24.09
CA GLU A 168 9.57 1.21 -25.05
C GLU A 168 10.27 2.58 -25.02
N GLU A 169 9.59 3.62 -24.52
CA GLU A 169 10.12 4.98 -24.43
C GLU A 169 10.99 5.18 -23.17
N ASP A 170 10.66 4.51 -22.05
CA ASP A 170 11.37 4.66 -20.78
C ASP A 170 11.28 3.39 -19.92
N THR A 171 11.91 2.32 -20.37
CA THR A 171 11.94 1.03 -19.66
C THR A 171 12.48 1.16 -18.23
N SER A 172 13.43 2.07 -17.99
CA SER A 172 14.02 2.26 -16.67
C SER A 172 13.01 2.76 -15.63
N LYS A 173 12.12 3.67 -16.03
CA LYS A 173 11.03 4.14 -15.17
C LYS A 173 10.05 3.01 -14.81
N TRP A 174 9.72 2.15 -15.77
CA TRP A 174 8.83 1.02 -15.54
C TRP A 174 9.43 0.01 -14.57
N ILE A 175 10.74 -0.26 -14.69
CA ILE A 175 11.49 -1.09 -13.74
C ILE A 175 11.51 -0.41 -12.36
N ASP A 176 11.86 0.88 -12.30
CA ASP A 176 11.91 1.63 -11.05
C ASP A 176 10.55 1.72 -10.35
N ALA A 177 9.46 1.82 -11.09
CA ALA A 177 8.11 1.83 -10.52
C ALA A 177 7.61 0.46 -10.04
N SER A 178 8.30 -0.62 -10.34
CA SER A 178 7.88 -2.00 -10.04
C SER A 178 8.46 -2.48 -8.71
N PRO A 179 7.67 -2.65 -7.64
CA PRO A 179 8.18 -3.09 -6.34
C PRO A 179 8.93 -4.42 -6.38
N LEU A 180 8.61 -5.31 -7.31
CA LEU A 180 9.30 -6.59 -7.50
C LEU A 180 10.82 -6.45 -7.59
N PHE A 181 11.32 -5.42 -8.28
CA PHE A 181 12.76 -5.22 -8.51
C PHE A 181 13.50 -4.55 -7.35
N HIS A 182 12.78 -4.18 -6.29
CA HIS A 182 13.35 -3.55 -5.09
C HIS A 182 13.37 -4.47 -3.87
N VAL A 183 12.95 -5.74 -4.02
CA VAL A 183 12.95 -6.70 -2.93
C VAL A 183 14.38 -6.99 -2.47
N THR A 184 14.65 -6.79 -1.19
CA THR A 184 15.94 -7.05 -0.53
C THR A 184 15.70 -7.78 0.79
N GLU A 185 16.77 -8.22 1.45
CA GLU A 185 16.72 -8.81 2.79
C GLU A 185 16.16 -7.85 3.87
N GLN A 186 16.17 -6.53 3.60
CA GLN A 186 15.64 -5.50 4.50
C GLN A 186 14.17 -5.16 4.20
N SER A 187 13.54 -5.78 3.19
CA SER A 187 12.13 -5.54 2.88
C SER A 187 11.24 -5.92 4.07
N ALA A 188 10.15 -5.19 4.26
CA ALA A 188 9.23 -5.41 5.37
C ALA A 188 8.44 -6.72 5.20
N PRO A 189 8.11 -7.42 6.30
CA PRO A 189 7.17 -8.53 6.27
C PRO A 189 5.89 -8.17 5.53
N THR A 190 5.44 -9.05 4.62
CA THR A 190 4.28 -8.74 3.76
C THR A 190 3.30 -9.91 3.71
N LEU A 191 2.01 -9.60 3.92
CA LEU A 191 0.91 -10.51 3.63
C LEU A 191 0.27 -10.12 2.31
N ILE A 192 0.15 -11.07 1.39
CA ILE A 192 -0.32 -10.87 0.02
C ILE A 192 -1.62 -11.65 -0.16
N PHE A 193 -2.65 -11.01 -0.68
CA PHE A 193 -3.92 -11.64 -1.07
C PHE A 193 -4.17 -11.47 -2.55
N HIS A 194 -4.70 -12.51 -3.21
CA HIS A 194 -5.14 -12.43 -4.60
C HIS A 194 -6.26 -13.41 -4.91
N GLY A 195 -7.23 -12.98 -5.71
CA GLY A 195 -8.27 -13.85 -6.25
C GLY A 195 -7.74 -14.65 -7.45
N ASP A 196 -8.07 -15.94 -7.55
CA ASP A 196 -7.59 -16.79 -8.65
C ASP A 196 -8.38 -16.59 -9.96
N GLU A 197 -9.49 -15.83 -9.92
CA GLU A 197 -10.28 -15.42 -11.09
C GLU A 197 -10.14 -13.93 -11.42
N ASP A 198 -9.05 -13.27 -10.95
CA ASP A 198 -8.79 -11.85 -11.21
C ASP A 198 -8.40 -11.63 -12.69
N ASP A 199 -9.26 -10.93 -13.43
CA ASP A 199 -9.11 -10.60 -14.85
C ASP A 199 -8.58 -9.17 -15.09
N ILE A 200 -8.39 -8.38 -14.04
CA ILE A 200 -7.84 -7.02 -14.07
C ILE A 200 -6.35 -7.00 -13.72
N VAL A 201 -5.95 -7.75 -12.70
CA VAL A 201 -4.56 -7.95 -12.30
C VAL A 201 -4.30 -9.44 -12.19
N TRP A 202 -3.46 -9.98 -13.06
CA TRP A 202 -3.18 -11.41 -13.02
C TRP A 202 -2.49 -11.83 -11.72
N ILE A 203 -2.91 -12.96 -11.18
CA ILE A 203 -2.39 -13.52 -9.91
C ILE A 203 -0.87 -13.75 -9.94
N GLU A 204 -0.27 -13.85 -11.12
CA GLU A 204 1.18 -13.95 -11.33
C GLU A 204 1.93 -12.76 -10.75
N GLN A 205 1.31 -11.58 -10.66
CA GLN A 205 1.88 -10.41 -10.01
C GLN A 205 2.21 -10.69 -8.54
N SER A 206 1.25 -11.22 -7.79
CA SER A 206 1.42 -11.61 -6.39
C SER A 206 2.35 -12.80 -6.20
N LYS A 207 2.25 -13.83 -7.06
CA LYS A 207 3.15 -14.99 -7.00
C LYS A 207 4.61 -14.58 -7.13
N ARG A 208 4.93 -13.74 -8.12
CA ARG A 208 6.31 -13.27 -8.36
C ARG A 208 6.85 -12.44 -7.21
N LEU A 209 6.03 -11.55 -6.62
CA LEU A 209 6.46 -10.80 -5.43
C LEU A 209 6.72 -11.73 -4.25
N PHE A 210 5.83 -12.68 -3.99
CA PHE A 210 5.99 -13.66 -2.92
C PHE A 210 7.26 -14.49 -3.10
N GLU A 211 7.50 -15.02 -4.31
CA GLU A 211 8.72 -15.79 -4.64
C GLU A 211 9.99 -14.96 -4.41
N ALA A 212 10.02 -13.71 -4.88
CA ALA A 212 11.15 -12.82 -4.68
C ALA A 212 11.40 -12.54 -3.18
N MET A 213 10.35 -12.36 -2.39
CA MET A 213 10.47 -12.18 -0.94
C MET A 213 10.99 -13.44 -0.26
N GLN A 214 10.51 -14.63 -0.63
CA GLN A 214 11.01 -15.91 -0.11
C GLN A 214 12.51 -16.12 -0.44
N GLU A 215 12.93 -15.81 -1.67
CA GLU A 215 14.34 -15.89 -2.09
C GLU A 215 15.26 -14.98 -1.26
N LYS A 216 14.75 -13.85 -0.77
CA LYS A 216 15.48 -12.92 0.11
C LYS A 216 15.32 -13.22 1.60
N GLY A 217 14.58 -14.27 1.96
CA GLY A 217 14.34 -14.62 3.36
C GLY A 217 13.43 -13.63 4.10
N VAL A 218 12.66 -12.81 3.38
CA VAL A 218 11.70 -11.87 3.98
C VAL A 218 10.47 -12.64 4.47
N PRO A 219 10.07 -12.50 5.74
CA PRO A 219 8.85 -13.12 6.25
C PRO A 219 7.63 -12.65 5.43
N SER A 220 7.02 -13.56 4.67
CA SER A 220 5.87 -13.25 3.84
C SER A 220 4.90 -14.41 3.78
N ARG A 221 3.62 -14.10 3.57
CA ARG A 221 2.54 -15.05 3.34
C ARG A 221 1.80 -14.68 2.06
N PHE A 222 1.31 -15.68 1.35
CA PHE A 222 0.49 -15.49 0.15
C PHE A 222 -0.78 -16.33 0.26
N GLU A 223 -1.92 -15.66 0.28
CA GLU A 223 -3.25 -16.25 0.41
C GLU A 223 -4.00 -16.12 -0.90
N VAL A 224 -4.29 -17.25 -1.53
CA VAL A 224 -5.12 -17.32 -2.73
C VAL A 224 -6.59 -17.44 -2.31
N LEU A 225 -7.41 -16.53 -2.84
CA LEU A 225 -8.86 -16.52 -2.60
C LEU A 225 -9.57 -17.17 -3.78
N SER A 226 -9.97 -18.43 -3.59
CA SER A 226 -10.51 -19.25 -4.68
C SER A 226 -11.90 -18.79 -5.11
N GLY A 227 -12.09 -18.61 -6.43
CA GLY A 227 -13.32 -18.14 -7.04
C GLY A 227 -13.53 -16.63 -6.91
N GLU A 228 -12.53 -15.88 -6.40
CA GLU A 228 -12.63 -14.44 -6.27
C GLU A 228 -11.93 -13.74 -7.45
N GLY A 229 -12.59 -12.70 -7.97
CA GLY A 229 -12.03 -11.81 -8.99
C GLY A 229 -11.38 -10.57 -8.36
N HIS A 230 -11.18 -9.53 -9.18
CA HIS A 230 -10.58 -8.27 -8.72
C HIS A 230 -11.44 -7.52 -7.69
N SER A 231 -12.76 -7.65 -7.79
CA SER A 231 -13.73 -7.13 -6.83
C SER A 231 -14.18 -8.28 -5.93
N PHE A 232 -13.59 -8.36 -4.75
CA PHE A 232 -13.87 -9.43 -3.79
C PHE A 232 -15.32 -9.40 -3.30
N THR A 233 -15.88 -10.58 -3.03
CA THR A 233 -17.13 -10.68 -2.29
C THR A 233 -16.97 -10.10 -0.88
N LEU A 234 -18.08 -9.69 -0.25
CA LEU A 234 -18.04 -9.17 1.13
C LEU A 234 -17.41 -10.16 2.11
N GLY A 235 -17.70 -11.46 1.94
CA GLY A 235 -17.13 -12.50 2.80
C GLY A 235 -15.62 -12.66 2.64
N ALA A 236 -15.12 -12.60 1.39
CA ALA A 236 -13.69 -12.64 1.12
C ALA A 236 -12.99 -11.38 1.64
N PHE A 237 -13.62 -10.21 1.49
CA PHE A 237 -13.04 -8.96 1.99
C PHE A 237 -13.00 -8.91 3.52
N ASP A 238 -14.03 -9.42 4.22
CA ASP A 238 -14.01 -9.59 5.67
C ASP A 238 -12.89 -10.55 6.12
N ARG A 239 -12.64 -11.64 5.37
CA ARG A 239 -11.51 -12.54 5.61
C ARG A 239 -10.18 -11.82 5.45
N ILE A 240 -9.99 -11.07 4.34
CA ILE A 240 -8.78 -10.25 4.11
C ILE A 240 -8.51 -9.34 5.29
N LEU A 241 -9.53 -8.59 5.77
CA LEU A 241 -9.35 -7.66 6.89
C LEU A 241 -9.00 -8.38 8.20
N ASN A 242 -9.67 -9.49 8.52
CA ASN A 242 -9.41 -10.22 9.76
C ASN A 242 -7.99 -10.82 9.78
N GLU A 243 -7.57 -11.49 8.69
CA GLU A 243 -6.23 -12.04 8.58
C GLU A 243 -5.14 -10.96 8.53
N SER A 244 -5.44 -9.78 7.93
CA SER A 244 -4.54 -8.62 7.96
C SER A 244 -4.32 -8.11 9.39
N ILE A 245 -5.38 -8.00 10.19
CA ILE A 245 -5.31 -7.58 11.60
C ILE A 245 -4.50 -8.58 12.42
N GLU A 246 -4.74 -9.88 12.22
CA GLU A 246 -4.00 -10.95 12.88
C GLU A 246 -2.51 -10.88 12.54
N PHE A 247 -2.17 -10.82 11.24
CA PHE A 247 -0.79 -10.70 10.76
C PHE A 247 -0.08 -9.48 11.36
N LEU A 248 -0.69 -8.29 11.29
CA LEU A 248 -0.08 -7.09 11.84
C LEU A 248 0.09 -7.16 13.36
N SER A 249 -0.88 -7.77 14.06
CA SER A 249 -0.77 -7.98 15.52
C SER A 249 0.40 -8.90 15.86
N GLU A 250 0.63 -9.97 15.08
CA GLU A 250 1.80 -10.85 15.23
C GLU A 250 3.13 -10.12 14.98
N GLN A 251 3.20 -9.26 13.93
CA GLN A 251 4.42 -8.53 13.60
C GLN A 251 4.78 -7.51 14.68
N PHE A 252 3.79 -6.82 15.27
CA PHE A 252 4.00 -5.72 16.23
C PHE A 252 3.98 -6.14 17.70
N SER A 253 3.82 -7.44 17.98
CA SER A 253 3.91 -8.01 19.32
C SER A 253 5.32 -8.50 19.67
N LYS A 254 6.25 -8.44 18.72
CA LYS A 254 7.66 -8.81 18.87
C LYS A 254 8.45 -7.62 19.40
#